data_eb07c3e25d25f2fb5a490e64b34f4d26
#
_entry.id   eb07c3e25d25f2fb5a490e64b34f4d26
#
_cell.length_a   1.000
_cell.length_b   1.000
_cell.length_c   1.000
_cell.angle_alpha   90.00
_cell.angle_beta   90.00
_cell.angle_gamma   90.00
#
_symmetry.space_group_name_H-M   'P 1'
#
loop_
_entity.id
_entity.type
_entity.pdbx_description
1 polymer ?
#
loop_
_entity_poly.entity_id
_entity_poly.type
_entity_poly.pdbx_seq_one_letter_code
_entity_poly.pdbx_strand_id
1 'polypeptide(L)'
;MKKIISFILGTIVAFTLSVSVANSAAKEVRIAFFLEWPTPNQEDKVKGMYEKALGVPVKWTNFSNGGAMTDAMLAGDIDISYSQGLVPFINAVKSKAPLKLVDIAMEYGMGGTTCVTSKASGITKANASELEGKKVAVPLGTMAEYVFDESMKVVGADKGKMDVIQMDPEEGAAALVSGDV
;
A
#
# COMPACT_ATOMS: atom_id res chain seq x y z
N MET A 1 -50.09 72.30 1.04
CA MET A 1 -49.60 71.13 0.27
C MET A 1 -48.46 70.49 1.06
N LYS A 2 -48.82 69.45 1.80
CA LYS A 2 -47.88 68.78 2.73
C LYS A 2 -47.19 67.62 2.02
N LYS A 3 -45.91 67.63 1.92
CA LYS A 3 -45.07 66.53 1.41
C LYS A 3 -44.88 65.52 2.53
N ILE A 4 -45.36 64.30 2.35
CA ILE A 4 -45.10 63.16 3.23
C ILE A 4 -43.81 62.48 2.72
N ILE A 5 -42.78 62.55 3.55
CA ILE A 5 -41.53 61.79 3.32
C ILE A 5 -41.68 60.45 4.06
N SER A 6 -41.80 59.38 3.28
CA SER A 6 -41.84 58.02 3.81
C SER A 6 -40.43 57.51 4.01
N PHE A 7 -40.06 57.31 5.27
CA PHE A 7 -38.76 56.69 5.67
C PHE A 7 -38.94 55.16 5.62
N ILE A 8 -38.35 54.51 4.64
CA ILE A 8 -38.28 53.06 4.61
C ILE A 8 -37.02 52.64 5.34
N LEU A 9 -37.20 52.15 6.57
CA LEU A 9 -36.12 51.57 7.37
C LEU A 9 -35.89 50.12 6.88
N GLY A 10 -34.87 49.95 6.02
CA GLY A 10 -34.48 48.65 5.54
C GLY A 10 -33.68 47.88 6.62
N THR A 11 -34.31 46.93 7.27
CA THR A 11 -33.61 46.01 8.20
C THR A 11 -32.83 45.01 7.39
N ILE A 12 -31.51 45.18 7.29
CA ILE A 12 -30.60 44.19 6.74
C ILE A 12 -30.40 43.11 7.82
N VAL A 13 -31.08 41.99 7.68
CA VAL A 13 -30.80 40.77 8.46
C VAL A 13 -29.58 40.11 7.84
N ALA A 14 -28.42 40.34 8.44
CA ALA A 14 -27.22 39.63 8.11
C ALA A 14 -27.34 38.16 8.61
N PHE A 15 -27.71 37.28 7.69
CA PHE A 15 -27.69 35.84 7.94
C PHE A 15 -26.24 35.36 7.91
N THR A 16 -25.58 35.37 9.06
CA THR A 16 -24.28 34.73 9.21
C THR A 16 -24.48 33.22 9.16
N LEU A 17 -24.31 32.62 7.98
CA LEU A 17 -24.14 31.18 7.84
C LEU A 17 -22.84 30.77 8.56
N SER A 18 -22.95 30.41 9.82
CA SER A 18 -21.91 29.70 10.53
C SER A 18 -21.84 28.31 9.92
N VAL A 19 -20.94 28.12 8.95
CA VAL A 19 -20.55 26.78 8.49
C VAL A 19 -19.77 26.17 9.64
N SER A 20 -20.48 25.52 10.55
CA SER A 20 -19.88 24.61 11.50
C SER A 20 -19.31 23.46 10.68
N VAL A 21 -18.01 23.50 10.41
CA VAL A 21 -17.29 22.30 10.02
C VAL A 21 -17.40 21.37 11.21
N ALA A 22 -18.45 20.55 11.19
CA ALA A 22 -18.57 19.46 12.13
C ALA A 22 -17.37 18.55 11.85
N ASN A 23 -16.34 18.70 12.67
CA ASN A 23 -15.25 17.75 12.74
C ASN A 23 -15.85 16.50 13.37
N SER A 24 -16.57 15.71 12.57
CA SER A 24 -17.12 14.44 13.03
C SER A 24 -15.89 13.56 13.29
N ALA A 25 -15.56 13.36 14.55
CA ALA A 25 -14.56 12.38 14.93
C ALA A 25 -14.86 11.08 14.20
N ALA A 26 -13.84 10.47 13.61
CA ALA A 26 -13.98 9.20 12.92
C ALA A 26 -14.66 8.20 13.85
N LYS A 27 -15.69 7.48 13.36
CA LYS A 27 -16.38 6.47 14.15
C LYS A 27 -15.57 5.19 14.28
N GLU A 28 -14.67 4.94 13.36
CA GLU A 28 -13.68 3.86 13.32
C GLU A 28 -12.50 4.29 12.48
N VAL A 29 -11.37 3.59 12.60
CA VAL A 29 -10.20 3.73 11.73
C VAL A 29 -9.97 2.39 11.03
N ARG A 30 -9.84 2.41 9.70
CA ARG A 30 -9.64 1.21 8.88
C ARG A 30 -8.18 1.13 8.45
N ILE A 31 -7.49 0.07 8.86
CA ILE A 31 -6.06 -0.11 8.64
C ILE A 31 -5.79 -1.34 7.78
N ALA A 32 -5.07 -1.16 6.68
CA ALA A 32 -4.52 -2.24 5.87
C ALA A 32 -3.20 -2.74 6.45
N PHE A 33 -2.96 -4.04 6.42
CA PHE A 33 -1.71 -4.67 6.86
C PHE A 33 -1.39 -5.91 6.03
N PHE A 34 -0.15 -6.42 6.16
CA PHE A 34 0.25 -7.74 5.64
C PHE A 34 0.32 -8.75 6.76
N LEU A 35 -0.33 -9.90 6.60
CA LEU A 35 -0.26 -10.98 7.56
C LEU A 35 1.10 -11.72 7.49
N GLU A 36 1.58 -11.93 6.27
CA GLU A 36 2.82 -12.67 5.98
C GLU A 36 4.08 -11.86 6.28
N TRP A 37 3.95 -10.57 6.54
CA TRP A 37 5.05 -9.69 6.88
C TRP A 37 5.02 -9.31 8.37
N PRO A 38 5.84 -9.94 9.21
CA PRO A 38 5.80 -9.72 10.66
C PRO A 38 6.42 -8.37 11.06
N THR A 39 5.65 -7.32 10.88
CA THR A 39 6.03 -5.95 11.26
C THR A 39 5.64 -5.66 12.72
N PRO A 40 6.25 -4.67 13.39
CA PRO A 40 5.98 -4.34 14.80
C PRO A 40 4.51 -4.09 15.13
N ASN A 41 3.73 -3.58 14.17
CA ASN A 41 2.29 -3.35 14.33
C ASN A 41 1.47 -4.62 14.63
N GLN A 42 1.98 -5.80 14.34
CA GLN A 42 1.27 -7.06 14.64
C GLN A 42 1.09 -7.23 16.14
N GLU A 43 2.10 -6.87 16.94
CA GLU A 43 1.99 -6.90 18.40
C GLU A 43 0.95 -5.91 18.90
N ASP A 44 1.01 -4.66 18.42
CA ASP A 44 0.09 -3.61 18.81
C ASP A 44 -1.35 -3.92 18.41
N LYS A 45 -1.55 -4.51 17.22
CA LYS A 45 -2.84 -5.03 16.77
C LYS A 45 -3.41 -6.07 17.73
N VAL A 46 -2.61 -7.07 18.12
CA VAL A 46 -3.05 -8.14 19.01
C VAL A 46 -3.38 -7.60 20.42
N LYS A 47 -2.63 -6.61 20.90
CA LYS A 47 -2.85 -5.98 22.21
C LYS A 47 -3.94 -4.90 22.20
N GLY A 48 -4.51 -4.56 21.06
CA GLY A 48 -5.50 -3.48 20.93
C GLY A 48 -4.96 -2.12 21.32
N MET A 49 -3.68 -1.85 21.01
CA MET A 49 -3.04 -0.60 21.45
C MET A 49 -3.52 0.60 20.66
N TYR A 50 -3.85 0.41 19.38
CA TYR A 50 -4.38 1.47 18.53
C TYR A 50 -5.76 1.92 18.98
N GLU A 51 -6.65 0.99 19.31
CA GLU A 51 -7.99 1.29 19.85
C GLU A 51 -7.90 2.08 21.14
N LYS A 52 -6.97 1.69 22.02
CA LYS A 52 -6.72 2.39 23.29
C LYS A 52 -6.18 3.80 23.08
N ALA A 53 -5.27 3.98 22.11
CA ALA A 53 -4.65 5.27 21.83
C ALA A 53 -5.60 6.23 21.11
N LEU A 54 -6.40 5.72 20.17
CA LEU A 54 -7.29 6.51 19.33
C LEU A 54 -8.67 6.75 19.97
N GLY A 55 -9.06 5.90 20.91
CA GLY A 55 -10.39 5.97 21.56
C GLY A 55 -11.56 5.59 20.62
N VAL A 56 -11.26 4.95 19.50
CA VAL A 56 -12.23 4.48 18.50
C VAL A 56 -11.88 3.05 18.08
N PRO A 57 -12.84 2.25 17.59
CA PRO A 57 -12.57 0.95 17.00
C PRO A 57 -11.58 1.02 15.85
N VAL A 58 -10.72 0.00 15.70
CA VAL A 58 -9.83 -0.18 14.57
C VAL A 58 -10.21 -1.44 13.82
N LYS A 59 -10.52 -1.28 12.53
CA LYS A 59 -10.80 -2.39 11.63
C LYS A 59 -9.56 -2.71 10.82
N TRP A 60 -9.03 -3.92 11.01
CA TRP A 60 -7.86 -4.41 10.29
C TRP A 60 -8.27 -5.25 9.08
N THR A 61 -7.67 -4.97 7.92
CA THR A 61 -7.88 -5.73 6.69
C THR A 61 -6.54 -6.19 6.15
N ASN A 62 -6.39 -7.50 5.95
CA ASN A 62 -5.20 -8.08 5.33
C ASN A 62 -5.23 -7.89 3.82
N PHE A 63 -4.07 -7.62 3.23
CA PHE A 63 -3.88 -7.50 1.79
C PHE A 63 -2.67 -8.34 1.36
N SER A 64 -2.69 -8.84 0.15
CA SER A 64 -1.63 -9.66 -0.44
C SER A 64 -0.45 -8.84 -0.96
N ASN A 65 -0.68 -7.56 -1.31
CA ASN A 65 0.35 -6.68 -1.85
C ASN A 65 0.02 -5.19 -1.66
N GLY A 66 1.05 -4.33 -1.82
CA GLY A 66 0.90 -2.89 -1.62
C GLY A 66 0.09 -2.17 -2.70
N GLY A 67 -0.04 -2.73 -3.90
CA GLY A 67 -0.92 -2.20 -4.95
C GLY A 67 -2.38 -2.28 -4.52
N ALA A 68 -2.81 -3.45 -4.07
CA ALA A 68 -4.16 -3.66 -3.55
C ALA A 68 -4.50 -2.76 -2.35
N MET A 69 -3.52 -2.48 -1.46
CA MET A 69 -3.68 -1.49 -0.40
C MET A 69 -3.92 -0.09 -0.96
N THR A 70 -3.16 0.30 -1.99
CA THR A 70 -3.32 1.61 -2.65
C THR A 70 -4.71 1.74 -3.25
N ASP A 71 -5.18 0.73 -3.96
CA ASP A 71 -6.50 0.73 -4.58
C ASP A 71 -7.62 0.86 -3.54
N ALA A 72 -7.52 0.13 -2.44
CA ALA A 72 -8.46 0.22 -1.33
C ALA A 72 -8.46 1.60 -0.64
N MET A 73 -7.29 2.26 -0.52
CA MET A 73 -7.21 3.63 -0.03
C MET A 73 -7.88 4.63 -0.99
N LEU A 74 -7.65 4.48 -2.29
CA LEU A 74 -8.25 5.35 -3.31
C LEU A 74 -9.77 5.14 -3.42
N ALA A 75 -10.25 3.92 -3.19
CA ALA A 75 -11.68 3.61 -3.10
C ALA A 75 -12.33 4.17 -1.83
N GLY A 76 -11.54 4.58 -0.83
CA GLY A 76 -12.05 5.05 0.45
C GLY A 76 -12.42 3.94 1.42
N ASP A 77 -11.95 2.70 1.17
CA ASP A 77 -12.21 1.54 2.05
C ASP A 77 -11.22 1.44 3.21
N ILE A 78 -10.05 2.05 3.05
CA ILE A 78 -8.94 2.05 4.03
C ILE A 78 -8.49 3.49 4.28
N ASP A 79 -8.24 3.82 5.53
CA ASP A 79 -7.77 5.13 5.97
C ASP A 79 -6.24 5.18 6.09
N ILE A 80 -5.63 4.08 6.56
CA ILE A 80 -4.18 3.95 6.78
C ILE A 80 -3.70 2.64 6.20
N SER A 81 -2.69 2.70 5.32
CA SER A 81 -1.96 1.53 4.85
C SER A 81 -0.69 1.39 5.68
N TYR A 82 -0.64 0.36 6.52
CA TYR A 82 0.52 0.08 7.36
C TYR A 82 1.46 -0.89 6.64
N SER A 83 2.74 -0.56 6.63
CA SER A 83 3.79 -1.40 6.01
C SER A 83 3.69 -1.54 4.48
N GLN A 84 2.99 -0.64 3.81
CA GLN A 84 3.03 -0.58 2.37
C GLN A 84 4.48 -0.32 1.91
N GLY A 85 4.96 -1.10 0.95
CA GLY A 85 6.30 -0.92 0.41
C GLY A 85 6.49 0.44 -0.28
N LEU A 86 7.73 0.92 -0.31
CA LEU A 86 8.05 2.23 -0.91
C LEU A 86 7.69 2.29 -2.40
N VAL A 87 7.86 1.20 -3.15
CA VAL A 87 7.59 1.16 -4.60
C VAL A 87 6.10 1.38 -4.91
N PRO A 88 5.13 0.68 -4.31
CA PRO A 88 3.71 0.97 -4.49
C PRO A 88 3.36 2.42 -4.14
N PHE A 89 3.91 2.96 -3.06
CA PHE A 89 3.70 4.36 -2.68
C PHE A 89 4.25 5.33 -3.74
N ILE A 90 5.47 5.12 -4.23
CA ILE A 90 6.06 5.96 -5.30
C ILE A 90 5.22 5.90 -6.57
N ASN A 91 4.74 4.71 -6.96
CA ASN A 91 3.88 4.55 -8.12
C ASN A 91 2.57 5.34 -7.97
N ALA A 92 1.94 5.27 -6.79
CA ALA A 92 0.75 6.04 -6.46
C ALA A 92 1.00 7.56 -6.57
N VAL A 93 2.11 8.05 -5.99
CA VAL A 93 2.48 9.48 -6.04
C VAL A 93 2.77 9.94 -7.47
N LYS A 94 3.49 9.13 -8.26
CA LYS A 94 3.71 9.42 -9.70
C LYS A 94 2.40 9.53 -10.47
N SER A 95 1.41 8.75 -10.11
CA SER A 95 0.05 8.78 -10.66
C SER A 95 -0.81 9.90 -10.06
N LYS A 96 -0.23 10.79 -9.24
CA LYS A 96 -0.91 11.90 -8.55
C LYS A 96 -2.03 11.46 -7.60
N ALA A 97 -1.92 10.27 -7.04
CA ALA A 97 -2.82 9.81 -5.99
C ALA A 97 -2.72 10.73 -4.75
N PRO A 98 -3.83 11.11 -4.11
CA PRO A 98 -3.86 12.02 -2.96
C PRO A 98 -3.44 11.31 -1.66
N LEU A 99 -2.33 10.59 -1.69
CA LEU A 99 -1.78 9.86 -0.56
C LEU A 99 -0.62 10.61 0.08
N LYS A 100 -0.43 10.42 1.38
CA LYS A 100 0.66 11.00 2.15
C LYS A 100 1.42 9.90 2.89
N LEU A 101 2.75 9.94 2.81
CA LEU A 101 3.61 9.22 3.74
C LEU A 101 3.59 9.98 5.07
N VAL A 102 3.20 9.30 6.14
CA VAL A 102 3.12 9.90 7.49
C VAL A 102 4.26 9.44 8.37
N ASP A 103 4.75 8.21 8.16
CA ASP A 103 5.89 7.66 8.91
C ASP A 103 6.52 6.48 8.16
N ILE A 104 7.73 6.08 8.57
CA ILE A 104 8.44 4.88 8.14
C ILE A 104 8.31 3.85 9.24
N ALA A 105 7.41 2.89 9.03
CA ALA A 105 7.09 1.88 10.04
C ALA A 105 8.26 0.91 10.32
N MET A 106 9.09 0.63 9.29
CA MET A 106 10.18 -0.32 9.41
C MET A 106 11.23 -0.12 8.30
N GLU A 107 12.49 -0.30 8.67
CA GLU A 107 13.59 -0.47 7.73
C GLU A 107 14.15 -1.89 7.86
N TYR A 108 14.60 -2.48 6.76
CA TYR A 108 15.23 -3.80 6.76
C TYR A 108 16.41 -3.83 5.79
N GLY A 109 17.37 -4.68 6.09
CA GLY A 109 18.58 -4.83 5.28
C GLY A 109 18.34 -5.63 3.98
N MET A 110 19.39 -5.74 3.17
CA MET A 110 19.40 -6.40 1.86
C MET A 110 18.91 -7.85 1.86
N GLY A 111 18.91 -8.55 2.99
CA GLY A 111 18.39 -9.91 3.14
C GLY A 111 16.86 -10.01 3.27
N GLY A 112 16.15 -8.89 3.32
CA GLY A 112 14.68 -8.87 3.47
C GLY A 112 13.91 -9.24 2.20
N THR A 113 14.58 -9.27 1.04
CA THR A 113 13.98 -9.71 -0.24
C THR A 113 14.90 -10.72 -0.89
N THR A 114 14.38 -11.90 -1.19
CA THR A 114 15.15 -13.01 -1.75
C THR A 114 14.43 -13.63 -2.94
N CYS A 115 15.21 -14.14 -3.89
CA CYS A 115 14.72 -15.01 -4.95
C CYS A 115 14.89 -16.47 -4.49
N VAL A 116 13.84 -17.27 -4.65
CA VAL A 116 13.84 -18.70 -4.28
C VAL A 116 13.72 -19.52 -5.55
N THR A 117 14.53 -20.56 -5.67
CA THR A 117 14.47 -21.54 -6.77
C THR A 117 14.22 -22.92 -6.20
N SER A 118 13.62 -23.83 -7.00
CA SER A 118 13.49 -25.21 -6.60
C SER A 118 14.89 -25.88 -6.58
N LYS A 119 15.12 -26.80 -5.65
CA LYS A 119 16.39 -27.57 -5.62
C LYS A 119 16.62 -28.36 -6.89
N ALA A 120 15.55 -28.81 -7.52
CA ALA A 120 15.60 -29.60 -8.75
C ALA A 120 16.10 -28.80 -9.96
N SER A 121 15.91 -27.47 -9.95
CA SER A 121 16.41 -26.60 -11.04
C SER A 121 17.92 -26.52 -11.12
N GLY A 122 18.62 -26.75 -10.01
CA GLY A 122 20.06 -26.53 -9.90
C GLY A 122 20.48 -25.05 -10.00
N ILE A 123 19.53 -24.12 -10.11
CA ILE A 123 19.81 -22.69 -10.25
C ILE A 123 20.22 -22.11 -8.89
N THR A 124 21.33 -21.41 -8.89
CA THR A 124 21.91 -20.73 -7.73
C THR A 124 22.30 -19.31 -8.12
N LYS A 125 22.77 -18.50 -7.18
CA LYS A 125 23.30 -17.17 -7.49
C LYS A 125 24.44 -17.21 -8.52
N ALA A 126 25.26 -18.28 -8.53
CA ALA A 126 26.43 -18.38 -9.40
C ALA A 126 26.06 -18.62 -10.88
N ASN A 127 24.91 -19.23 -11.14
CA ASN A 127 24.42 -19.54 -12.48
C ASN A 127 23.02 -18.92 -12.73
N ALA A 128 22.70 -17.78 -12.09
CA ALA A 128 21.39 -17.16 -12.16
C ALA A 128 20.97 -16.74 -13.58
N SER A 129 21.91 -16.62 -14.54
CA SER A 129 21.58 -16.43 -15.97
C SER A 129 20.78 -17.60 -16.57
N GLU A 130 20.79 -18.78 -15.95
CA GLU A 130 19.97 -19.92 -16.36
C GLU A 130 18.45 -19.73 -16.08
N LEU A 131 18.08 -18.62 -15.42
CA LEU A 131 16.68 -18.16 -15.34
C LEU A 131 16.14 -17.70 -16.69
N GLU A 132 17.01 -17.35 -17.67
CA GLU A 132 16.58 -17.07 -19.04
C GLU A 132 15.85 -18.28 -19.63
N GLY A 133 14.68 -18.06 -20.22
CA GLY A 133 13.79 -19.10 -20.71
C GLY A 133 12.93 -19.81 -19.66
N LYS A 134 13.04 -19.41 -18.39
CA LYS A 134 12.21 -19.96 -17.31
C LYS A 134 11.01 -19.08 -17.03
N LYS A 135 10.01 -19.67 -16.38
CA LYS A 135 8.91 -18.96 -15.75
C LYS A 135 9.33 -18.46 -14.38
N VAL A 136 9.02 -17.20 -14.08
CA VAL A 136 9.39 -16.56 -12.82
C VAL A 136 8.17 -15.84 -12.25
N ALA A 137 7.71 -16.25 -11.09
CA ALA A 137 6.63 -15.58 -10.37
C ALA A 137 7.17 -14.32 -9.67
N VAL A 138 6.56 -13.17 -9.93
CA VAL A 138 6.96 -11.89 -9.35
C VAL A 138 5.73 -11.06 -9.00
N PRO A 139 5.60 -10.53 -7.78
CA PRO A 139 4.54 -9.58 -7.47
C PRO A 139 4.88 -8.21 -8.08
N LEU A 140 4.33 -7.95 -9.27
CA LEU A 140 4.63 -6.75 -10.05
C LEU A 140 4.17 -5.46 -9.34
N GLY A 141 4.84 -4.35 -9.62
CA GLY A 141 4.57 -3.06 -9.00
C GLY A 141 5.04 -2.95 -7.54
N THR A 142 5.76 -3.95 -7.03
CA THR A 142 6.21 -4.01 -5.65
C THR A 142 7.74 -3.85 -5.51
N MET A 143 8.22 -3.80 -4.26
CA MET A 143 9.65 -3.82 -3.97
C MET A 143 10.31 -5.12 -4.48
N ALA A 144 9.59 -6.24 -4.48
CA ALA A 144 10.13 -7.51 -4.97
C ALA A 144 10.45 -7.45 -6.47
N GLU A 145 9.59 -6.83 -7.29
CA GLU A 145 9.91 -6.60 -8.70
C GLU A 145 11.15 -5.71 -8.86
N TYR A 146 11.22 -4.60 -8.14
CA TYR A 146 12.37 -3.71 -8.21
C TYR A 146 13.68 -4.44 -7.87
N VAL A 147 13.70 -5.21 -6.78
CA VAL A 147 14.88 -5.98 -6.37
C VAL A 147 15.20 -7.09 -7.38
N PHE A 148 14.18 -7.75 -7.95
CA PHE A 148 14.37 -8.73 -9.02
C PHE A 148 15.04 -8.08 -10.24
N ASP A 149 14.55 -6.94 -10.72
CA ASP A 149 15.09 -6.23 -11.87
C ASP A 149 16.56 -5.81 -11.64
N GLU A 150 16.87 -5.26 -10.48
CA GLU A 150 18.25 -4.88 -10.13
C GLU A 150 19.15 -6.11 -9.97
N SER A 151 18.64 -7.20 -9.40
CA SER A 151 19.40 -8.45 -9.27
C SER A 151 19.74 -9.05 -10.64
N MET A 152 18.80 -9.04 -11.58
CA MET A 152 19.06 -9.56 -12.95
C MET A 152 20.15 -8.75 -13.65
N LYS A 153 20.19 -7.45 -13.47
CA LYS A 153 21.30 -6.61 -14.00
C LYS A 153 22.66 -7.01 -13.39
N VAL A 154 22.69 -7.25 -12.08
CA VAL A 154 23.93 -7.62 -11.36
C VAL A 154 24.46 -8.98 -11.82
N VAL A 155 23.59 -9.96 -12.05
CA VAL A 155 23.98 -11.30 -12.50
C VAL A 155 24.12 -11.42 -14.02
N GLY A 156 23.83 -10.34 -14.77
CA GLY A 156 23.95 -10.31 -16.22
C GLY A 156 22.87 -11.14 -16.95
N ALA A 157 21.73 -11.36 -16.31
CA ALA A 157 20.60 -12.09 -16.90
C ALA A 157 19.59 -11.12 -17.53
N ASP A 158 19.07 -11.48 -18.70
CA ASP A 158 18.09 -10.68 -19.43
C ASP A 158 16.66 -11.08 -19.04
N LYS A 159 16.00 -10.21 -18.22
CA LYS A 159 14.58 -10.37 -17.83
C LYS A 159 13.66 -10.53 -19.05
N GLY A 160 13.99 -9.87 -20.17
CA GLY A 160 13.19 -9.95 -21.40
C GLY A 160 13.15 -11.35 -22.03
N LYS A 161 14.03 -12.24 -21.62
CA LYS A 161 14.06 -13.65 -22.04
C LYS A 161 13.37 -14.58 -21.05
N MET A 162 12.81 -14.08 -19.97
CA MET A 162 12.08 -14.83 -18.96
C MET A 162 10.59 -14.70 -19.16
N ASP A 163 9.81 -15.71 -18.80
CA ASP A 163 8.36 -15.62 -18.69
C ASP A 163 7.98 -15.15 -17.29
N VAL A 164 7.93 -13.81 -17.12
CA VAL A 164 7.63 -13.19 -15.83
C VAL A 164 6.13 -13.14 -15.62
N ILE A 165 5.65 -13.88 -14.62
CA ILE A 165 4.23 -14.04 -14.32
C ILE A 165 3.87 -13.27 -13.06
N GLN A 166 2.83 -12.43 -13.15
CA GLN A 166 2.27 -11.76 -11.96
C GLN A 166 1.69 -12.81 -11.02
N MET A 167 2.25 -12.92 -9.84
CA MET A 167 1.72 -13.73 -8.74
C MET A 167 2.01 -13.05 -7.42
N ASP A 168 1.06 -13.13 -6.50
CA ASP A 168 1.30 -12.76 -5.11
C ASP A 168 2.22 -13.79 -4.43
N PRO A 169 2.90 -13.45 -3.33
CA PRO A 169 3.92 -14.33 -2.74
C PRO A 169 3.42 -15.73 -2.40
N GLU A 170 2.19 -15.86 -1.90
CA GLU A 170 1.60 -17.16 -1.56
C GLU A 170 1.31 -18.00 -2.82
N GLU A 171 0.75 -17.37 -3.85
CA GLU A 171 0.51 -18.02 -5.14
C GLU A 171 1.81 -18.46 -5.80
N GLY A 172 2.82 -17.59 -5.82
CA GLY A 172 4.15 -17.89 -6.35
C GLY A 172 4.84 -19.03 -5.61
N ALA A 173 4.70 -19.09 -4.28
CA ALA A 173 5.23 -20.20 -3.49
C ALA A 173 4.53 -21.53 -3.84
N ALA A 174 3.20 -21.52 -3.98
CA ALA A 174 2.44 -22.71 -4.39
C ALA A 174 2.82 -23.16 -5.81
N ALA A 175 2.94 -22.22 -6.76
CA ALA A 175 3.34 -22.50 -8.13
C ALA A 175 4.76 -23.06 -8.24
N LEU A 176 5.69 -22.58 -7.40
CA LEU A 176 7.05 -23.12 -7.34
C LEU A 176 7.06 -24.57 -6.80
N VAL A 177 6.24 -24.86 -5.80
CA VAL A 177 6.13 -26.22 -5.23
C VAL A 177 5.49 -27.19 -6.21
N SER A 178 4.48 -26.78 -6.97
CA SER A 178 3.83 -27.60 -8.01
C SER A 178 4.70 -27.76 -9.27
N GLY A 179 5.67 -26.88 -9.50
CA GLY A 179 6.50 -26.86 -10.71
C GLY A 179 5.87 -26.09 -11.87
N ASP A 180 4.92 -25.24 -11.60
CA ASP A 180 4.28 -24.35 -12.60
C ASP A 180 5.16 -23.16 -12.96
N VAL A 181 6.09 -22.79 -12.05
CA VAL A 181 7.11 -21.75 -12.22
C VAL A 181 8.48 -22.24 -11.79
#